data_625925faff2ed9c76a61cde258b9fe31
#
_entry.id   625925faff2ed9c76a61cde258b9fe31
#
_cell.length_a   1.000
_cell.length_b   1.000
_cell.length_c   1.000
_cell.angle_alpha   90.00
_cell.angle_beta   90.00
_cell.angle_gamma   90.00
#
_symmetry.space_group_name_H-M   'P 1'
#
loop_
_entity.id
_entity.type
_entity.pdbx_description
1 polymer ?
#
loop_
_entity_poly.entity_id
_entity_poly.type
_entity_poly.pdbx_seq_one_letter_code
_entity_poly.pdbx_strand_id
1 'polypeptide(L)'
;MPMIGMGADISALIDATVAGDSKQIITTSRALLLQGAPAAVLLGRVGMIAAHGDTDGHAILILNAAAGLSRWLNALPRNPEEDPGSHERELPLLVQALVATVTEVRAGQVAHDTYPEPSFPSELPEGGTVSEKMHDAIYGNDAVLVERLLFGLYGTGADYRTMQVRIYDGISTTFQNAGHPLIFAVRGTQLLDTVEWEDRVPNILHWLTPHLPLHGEEPAWVNSVRTFLADPGHSLASLRTRLADPKEESALPLHRLLTSNADATQVCQGVYDALIKGGASARGVGSVIALAAADTMELVSDADRDAFVRAAHGLLFSAAVRLVFTEVQDLEALPLLFTSAAFINALRKELGEQGITAQTQPTAARSATLGGGLIASALLATLSQQLQVQDLAGSLATTRRYFQLGHDKRALWATIGLAAAQADAAADQGHTLQIVHAAGEEFMAWPATLPDTNIDGFLQVALRAVVFAKRNELVAGL
;
A
#
# COMPACT_ATOMS: atom_id res chain seq x y z
N MET A 1 -5.21 0.00 25.87
CA MET A 1 -4.91 1.39 26.23
C MET A 1 -5.70 2.26 25.25
N PRO A 2 -6.50 3.24 25.70
CA PRO A 2 -7.09 4.19 24.75
C PRO A 2 -5.95 4.87 23.98
N MET A 3 -6.08 4.96 22.64
CA MET A 3 -5.07 5.65 21.84
C MET A 3 -5.08 7.14 22.20
N ILE A 4 -3.90 7.69 22.46
CA ILE A 4 -3.74 9.12 22.75
C ILE A 4 -4.26 9.91 21.54
N GLY A 5 -5.10 10.92 21.77
CA GLY A 5 -5.68 11.76 20.72
C GLY A 5 -7.05 11.33 20.17
N MET A 6 -7.58 10.15 20.54
CA MET A 6 -8.93 9.72 20.10
C MET A 6 -10.04 10.66 20.59
N GLY A 7 -9.87 11.27 21.77
CA GLY A 7 -10.83 12.25 22.31
C GLY A 7 -10.60 13.70 21.86
N ALA A 8 -9.62 13.98 20.98
CA ALA A 8 -9.38 15.35 20.51
C ALA A 8 -10.57 15.84 19.68
N ASP A 9 -11.00 17.09 19.92
CA ASP A 9 -11.98 17.74 19.06
C ASP A 9 -11.33 18.14 17.73
N ILE A 10 -11.77 17.54 16.64
CA ILE A 10 -11.27 17.82 15.30
C ILE A 10 -12.22 18.65 14.44
N SER A 11 -13.31 19.17 15.03
CA SER A 11 -14.33 19.91 14.28
C SER A 11 -13.73 21.09 13.48
N ALA A 12 -12.86 21.87 14.12
CA ALA A 12 -12.18 22.98 13.44
C ALA A 12 -11.27 22.54 12.29
N LEU A 13 -10.66 21.36 12.38
CA LEU A 13 -9.85 20.77 11.30
C LEU A 13 -10.73 20.34 10.14
N ILE A 14 -11.86 19.70 10.42
CA ILE A 14 -12.85 19.30 9.41
C ILE A 14 -13.39 20.54 8.70
N ASP A 15 -13.83 21.54 9.44
CA ASP A 15 -14.36 22.79 8.87
C ASP A 15 -13.33 23.49 7.96
N ALA A 16 -12.07 23.56 8.39
CA ALA A 16 -10.99 24.13 7.59
C ALA A 16 -10.74 23.31 6.31
N THR A 17 -10.80 21.97 6.39
CA THR A 17 -10.62 21.07 5.25
C THR A 17 -11.78 21.21 4.27
N VAL A 18 -13.02 21.20 4.75
CA VAL A 18 -14.23 21.42 3.93
C VAL A 18 -14.20 22.77 3.22
N ALA A 19 -13.74 23.81 3.91
CA ALA A 19 -13.56 25.14 3.32
C ALA A 19 -12.44 25.18 2.27
N GLY A 20 -11.45 24.28 2.36
CA GLY A 20 -10.24 24.33 1.54
C GLY A 20 -9.29 25.46 1.94
N ASP A 21 -9.39 25.95 3.20
CA ASP A 21 -8.54 27.00 3.71
C ASP A 21 -7.20 26.43 4.19
N SER A 22 -6.21 26.43 3.32
CA SER A 22 -4.89 25.88 3.60
C SER A 22 -4.21 26.50 4.82
N LYS A 23 -4.41 27.80 5.09
CA LYS A 23 -3.84 28.45 6.28
C LYS A 23 -4.49 27.96 7.55
N GLN A 24 -5.81 27.80 7.53
CA GLN A 24 -6.54 27.28 8.67
C GLN A 24 -6.25 25.79 8.88
N ILE A 25 -6.13 25.00 7.80
CA ILE A 25 -5.68 23.58 7.88
C ILE A 25 -4.33 23.51 8.59
N ILE A 26 -3.32 24.30 8.19
CA ILE A 26 -2.00 24.32 8.83
C ILE A 26 -2.11 24.69 10.31
N THR A 27 -2.86 25.75 10.63
CA THR A 27 -2.97 26.27 12.00
C THR A 27 -3.63 25.25 12.92
N THR A 28 -4.76 24.66 12.50
CA THR A 28 -5.51 23.68 13.31
C THR A 28 -4.76 22.35 13.41
N SER A 29 -4.13 21.89 12.32
CA SER A 29 -3.28 20.69 12.33
C SER A 29 -2.13 20.84 13.33
N ARG A 30 -1.39 21.95 13.27
CA ARG A 30 -0.28 22.21 14.19
C ARG A 30 -0.75 22.24 15.65
N ALA A 31 -1.87 22.90 15.94
CA ALA A 31 -2.42 22.95 17.28
C ALA A 31 -2.76 21.57 17.84
N LEU A 32 -3.38 20.69 17.03
CA LEU A 32 -3.73 19.33 17.44
C LEU A 32 -2.48 18.46 17.64
N LEU A 33 -1.49 18.56 16.75
CA LEU A 33 -0.22 17.83 16.87
C LEU A 33 0.58 18.25 18.12
N LEU A 34 0.60 19.54 18.44
CA LEU A 34 1.21 20.06 19.67
C LEU A 34 0.48 19.60 20.93
N GLN A 35 -0.83 19.36 20.86
CA GLN A 35 -1.63 18.77 21.95
C GLN A 35 -1.42 17.25 22.09
N GLY A 36 -0.59 16.64 21.25
CA GLY A 36 -0.26 15.23 21.30
C GLY A 36 -1.19 14.31 20.50
N ALA A 37 -2.02 14.85 19.60
CA ALA A 37 -2.81 14.03 18.68
C ALA A 37 -1.92 13.57 17.52
N PRO A 38 -1.71 12.23 17.32
CA PRO A 38 -0.89 11.75 16.20
C PRO A 38 -1.57 12.01 14.85
N ALA A 39 -0.79 12.38 13.82
CA ALA A 39 -1.34 12.60 12.47
C ALA A 39 -2.08 11.37 11.93
N ALA A 40 -1.61 10.14 12.22
CA ALA A 40 -2.29 8.93 11.79
C ALA A 40 -3.74 8.84 12.30
N VAL A 41 -4.00 9.24 13.56
CA VAL A 41 -5.36 9.26 14.14
C VAL A 41 -6.20 10.35 13.49
N LEU A 42 -5.63 11.55 13.29
CA LEU A 42 -6.32 12.65 12.63
C LEU A 42 -6.72 12.29 11.19
N LEU A 43 -5.79 11.71 10.42
CA LEU A 43 -6.02 11.25 9.06
C LEU A 43 -7.07 10.14 8.99
N GLY A 44 -7.05 9.19 9.92
CA GLY A 44 -8.06 8.15 9.98
C GLY A 44 -9.46 8.70 10.25
N ARG A 45 -9.59 9.64 11.20
CA ARG A 45 -10.88 10.28 11.51
C ARG A 45 -11.42 11.12 10.35
N VAL A 46 -10.56 11.85 9.63
CA VAL A 46 -10.95 12.57 8.41
C VAL A 46 -11.27 11.57 7.29
N GLY A 47 -10.56 10.48 7.21
CA GLY A 47 -10.80 9.41 6.24
C GLY A 47 -12.18 8.79 6.35
N MET A 48 -12.73 8.67 7.57
CA MET A 48 -14.10 8.17 7.75
C MET A 48 -15.15 9.13 7.15
N ILE A 49 -14.85 10.43 7.07
CA ILE A 49 -15.71 11.39 6.39
C ILE A 49 -15.46 11.33 4.88
N ALA A 50 -14.20 11.32 4.46
CA ALA A 50 -13.83 11.26 3.05
C ALA A 50 -14.39 10.02 2.36
N ALA A 51 -14.50 8.88 3.04
CA ALA A 51 -15.05 7.64 2.51
C ALA A 51 -16.44 7.80 1.87
N HIS A 52 -17.29 8.66 2.44
CA HIS A 52 -18.62 8.95 1.88
C HIS A 52 -18.58 9.80 0.60
N GLY A 53 -17.46 10.46 0.30
CA GLY A 53 -17.30 11.31 -0.89
C GLY A 53 -16.26 10.80 -1.89
N ASP A 54 -15.52 9.76 -1.54
CA ASP A 54 -14.40 9.21 -2.33
C ASP A 54 -14.90 8.13 -3.29
N THR A 55 -15.30 8.54 -4.47
CA THR A 55 -15.88 7.65 -5.48
C THR A 55 -14.85 6.90 -6.34
N ASP A 56 -13.60 7.38 -6.37
CA ASP A 56 -12.52 6.75 -7.13
C ASP A 56 -11.50 5.98 -6.26
N GLY A 57 -11.63 6.07 -4.94
CA GLY A 57 -10.84 5.35 -3.95
C GLY A 57 -9.50 5.99 -3.58
N HIS A 58 -9.07 7.04 -4.27
CA HIS A 58 -7.72 7.60 -4.10
C HIS A 58 -7.56 8.44 -2.84
N ALA A 59 -8.61 9.10 -2.35
CA ALA A 59 -8.53 9.88 -1.12
C ALA A 59 -8.17 8.98 0.08
N ILE A 60 -8.81 7.82 0.20
CA ILE A 60 -8.48 6.85 1.27
C ILE A 60 -7.05 6.35 1.14
N LEU A 61 -6.55 6.11 -0.09
CA LEU A 61 -5.15 5.71 -0.30
C LEU A 61 -4.15 6.80 0.10
N ILE A 62 -4.43 8.06 -0.21
CA ILE A 62 -3.61 9.22 0.20
C ILE A 62 -3.54 9.31 1.71
N LEU A 63 -4.71 9.28 2.38
CA LEU A 63 -4.81 9.38 3.83
C LEU A 63 -4.11 8.21 4.52
N ASN A 64 -4.28 6.99 4.01
CA ASN A 64 -3.60 5.81 4.54
C ASN A 64 -2.08 5.88 4.38
N ALA A 65 -1.58 6.24 3.19
CA ALA A 65 -0.15 6.35 2.96
C ALA A 65 0.50 7.40 3.86
N ALA A 66 -0.12 8.58 4.01
CA ALA A 66 0.36 9.62 4.92
C ALA A 66 0.32 9.16 6.39
N ALA A 67 -0.74 8.46 6.82
CA ALA A 67 -0.84 7.90 8.16
C ALA A 67 0.25 6.83 8.42
N GLY A 68 0.53 5.97 7.47
CA GLY A 68 1.60 4.97 7.56
C GLY A 68 2.98 5.62 7.66
N LEU A 69 3.28 6.58 6.80
CA LEU A 69 4.55 7.32 6.80
C LEU A 69 4.75 8.13 8.09
N SER A 70 3.70 8.75 8.63
CA SER A 70 3.80 9.54 9.85
C SER A 70 4.29 8.71 11.06
N ARG A 71 3.89 7.44 11.12
CA ARG A 71 4.32 6.52 12.19
C ARG A 71 5.85 6.29 12.22
N TRP A 72 6.53 6.40 11.07
CA TRP A 72 7.98 6.23 10.99
C TRP A 72 8.75 7.44 11.51
N LEU A 73 8.14 8.64 11.54
CA LEU A 73 8.81 9.87 11.96
C LEU A 73 9.31 9.83 13.41
N ASN A 74 8.74 8.95 14.24
CA ASN A 74 9.22 8.71 15.59
C ASN A 74 10.65 8.14 15.67
N ALA A 75 11.16 7.58 14.56
CA ALA A 75 12.54 7.09 14.46
C ALA A 75 13.57 8.19 14.14
N LEU A 76 13.12 9.38 13.76
CA LEU A 76 14.01 10.51 13.52
C LEU A 76 14.61 11.02 14.85
N PRO A 77 15.89 11.44 14.84
CA PRO A 77 16.50 12.06 15.99
C PRO A 77 15.65 13.25 16.47
N ARG A 78 15.37 13.30 17.78
CA ARG A 78 14.63 14.43 18.37
C ARG A 78 15.58 15.58 18.66
N ASN A 79 15.10 16.80 18.43
CA ASN A 79 15.76 17.97 18.97
C ASN A 79 15.56 17.96 20.50
N PRO A 80 16.60 18.23 21.34
CA PRO A 80 16.45 18.31 22.79
C PRO A 80 15.41 19.32 23.28
N GLU A 81 15.07 20.31 22.48
CA GLU A 81 14.08 21.36 22.78
C GLU A 81 12.64 20.96 22.40
N GLU A 82 12.45 19.85 21.65
CA GLU A 82 11.11 19.37 21.30
C GLU A 82 10.40 18.74 22.51
N ASP A 83 9.14 19.10 22.70
CA ASP A 83 8.27 18.44 23.68
C ASP A 83 8.15 16.95 23.31
N PRO A 84 8.48 16.02 24.23
CA PRO A 84 8.35 14.58 23.99
C PRO A 84 6.93 14.13 23.59
N GLY A 85 5.90 14.86 23.99
CA GLY A 85 4.51 14.58 23.66
C GLY A 85 4.04 15.21 22.34
N SER A 86 4.84 16.08 21.71
CA SER A 86 4.49 16.73 20.46
C SER A 86 4.66 15.81 19.25
N HIS A 87 3.70 15.90 18.32
CA HIS A 87 3.73 15.28 17.00
C HIS A 87 3.99 16.28 15.87
N GLU A 88 4.46 17.51 16.17
CA GLU A 88 4.58 18.61 15.19
C GLU A 88 5.38 18.24 13.94
N ARG A 89 6.36 17.36 14.03
CA ARG A 89 7.13 16.86 12.88
C ARG A 89 6.30 16.11 11.83
N GLU A 90 5.08 15.69 12.19
CA GLU A 90 4.14 15.00 11.31
C GLU A 90 3.32 15.99 10.46
N LEU A 91 3.42 17.30 10.74
CA LEU A 91 2.65 18.35 10.09
C LEU A 91 2.69 18.34 8.56
N PRO A 92 3.87 18.16 7.90
CA PRO A 92 3.92 18.15 6.44
C PRO A 92 3.07 17.03 5.81
N LEU A 93 3.10 15.82 6.36
CA LEU A 93 2.31 14.69 5.89
C LEU A 93 0.81 14.91 6.11
N LEU A 94 0.44 15.41 7.30
CA LEU A 94 -0.95 15.70 7.63
C LEU A 94 -1.53 16.76 6.70
N VAL A 95 -0.84 17.90 6.54
CA VAL A 95 -1.32 19.01 5.71
C VAL A 95 -1.41 18.60 4.23
N GLN A 96 -0.41 17.90 3.71
CA GLN A 96 -0.42 17.43 2.33
C GLN A 96 -1.65 16.56 2.05
N ALA A 97 -1.89 15.56 2.89
CA ALA A 97 -2.99 14.62 2.69
C ALA A 97 -4.35 15.33 2.79
N LEU A 98 -4.52 16.24 3.78
CA LEU A 98 -5.76 17.00 3.92
C LEU A 98 -6.03 17.93 2.74
N VAL A 99 -5.01 18.63 2.25
CA VAL A 99 -5.16 19.53 1.09
C VAL A 99 -5.47 18.74 -0.18
N ALA A 100 -4.89 17.55 -0.35
CA ALA A 100 -5.13 16.71 -1.51
C ALA A 100 -6.54 16.09 -1.53
N THR A 101 -7.21 15.97 -0.38
CA THR A 101 -8.51 15.29 -0.22
C THR A 101 -9.67 16.22 0.12
N VAL A 102 -9.50 17.53 -0.08
CA VAL A 102 -10.53 18.55 0.22
C VAL A 102 -11.87 18.25 -0.46
N THR A 103 -11.83 17.81 -1.73
CA THR A 103 -13.04 17.56 -2.53
C THR A 103 -13.85 16.42 -1.94
N GLU A 104 -13.20 15.32 -1.58
CA GLU A 104 -13.82 14.11 -1.06
C GLU A 104 -14.33 14.33 0.37
N VAL A 105 -13.56 15.02 1.22
CA VAL A 105 -14.01 15.40 2.57
C VAL A 105 -15.23 16.32 2.51
N ARG A 106 -15.24 17.30 1.60
CA ARG A 106 -16.38 18.19 1.39
C ARG A 106 -17.61 17.43 0.92
N ALA A 107 -17.45 16.53 -0.04
CA ALA A 107 -18.53 15.68 -0.55
C ALA A 107 -19.07 14.76 0.57
N GLY A 108 -18.17 14.13 1.32
CA GLY A 108 -18.53 13.22 2.41
C GLY A 108 -19.23 13.92 3.58
N GLN A 109 -18.89 15.18 3.89
CA GLN A 109 -19.52 15.93 4.97
C GLN A 109 -21.01 16.18 4.73
N VAL A 110 -21.46 16.22 3.47
CA VAL A 110 -22.86 16.45 3.09
C VAL A 110 -23.55 15.19 2.57
N ALA A 111 -22.85 14.08 2.51
CA ALA A 111 -23.42 12.82 2.07
C ALA A 111 -24.46 12.31 3.07
N HIS A 112 -25.50 11.71 2.53
CA HIS A 112 -26.55 11.02 3.28
C HIS A 112 -26.65 9.58 2.77
N ASP A 113 -25.76 8.73 3.27
CA ASP A 113 -25.70 7.35 2.83
C ASP A 113 -26.92 6.58 3.30
N THR A 114 -27.43 5.77 2.39
CA THR A 114 -28.51 4.82 2.66
C THR A 114 -27.92 3.44 2.59
N TYR A 115 -27.67 2.82 3.73
CA TYR A 115 -27.18 1.46 3.79
C TYR A 115 -28.26 0.47 3.38
N PRO A 116 -27.94 -0.55 2.57
CA PRO A 116 -28.90 -1.57 2.21
C PRO A 116 -29.23 -2.48 3.39
N GLU A 117 -30.39 -3.11 3.37
CA GLU A 117 -30.77 -4.09 4.37
C GLU A 117 -29.77 -5.27 4.35
N PRO A 118 -29.17 -5.65 5.50
CA PRO A 118 -28.20 -6.74 5.58
C PRO A 118 -28.77 -8.07 5.09
N SER A 119 -27.93 -8.93 4.50
CA SER A 119 -28.24 -10.32 4.20
C SER A 119 -27.46 -11.21 5.15
N PHE A 120 -28.14 -11.80 6.10
CA PHE A 120 -27.50 -12.60 7.15
C PHE A 120 -27.11 -13.99 6.65
N PRO A 121 -25.99 -14.57 7.12
CA PRO A 121 -25.59 -15.94 6.75
C PRO A 121 -26.68 -17.00 7.03
N SER A 122 -27.52 -16.80 8.06
CA SER A 122 -28.62 -17.68 8.41
C SER A 122 -29.81 -17.64 7.43
N GLU A 123 -29.86 -16.65 6.55
CA GLU A 123 -30.92 -16.46 5.57
C GLU A 123 -30.54 -17.02 4.19
N LEU A 124 -29.29 -17.51 4.05
CA LEU A 124 -28.85 -18.13 2.81
C LEU A 124 -29.57 -19.46 2.57
N PRO A 125 -29.80 -19.86 1.30
CA PRO A 125 -30.38 -21.16 0.96
C PRO A 125 -29.61 -22.32 1.58
N GLU A 126 -30.29 -23.44 1.88
CA GLU A 126 -29.64 -24.64 2.39
C GLU A 126 -28.46 -25.06 1.48
N GLY A 127 -27.27 -25.22 2.10
CA GLY A 127 -26.03 -25.57 1.42
C GLY A 127 -25.27 -24.41 0.79
N GLY A 128 -25.81 -23.18 0.80
CA GLY A 128 -25.11 -21.99 0.32
C GLY A 128 -24.15 -21.41 1.37
N THR A 129 -22.97 -20.98 0.95
CA THR A 129 -22.00 -20.30 1.81
C THR A 129 -21.90 -18.82 1.47
N VAL A 130 -21.42 -17.99 2.43
CA VAL A 130 -21.16 -16.57 2.18
C VAL A 130 -20.09 -16.40 1.10
N SER A 131 -19.05 -17.25 1.07
CA SER A 131 -18.03 -17.24 0.03
C SER A 131 -18.61 -17.43 -1.36
N GLU A 132 -19.43 -18.47 -1.57
CA GLU A 132 -20.04 -18.70 -2.87
C GLU A 132 -20.91 -17.52 -3.32
N LYS A 133 -21.73 -16.98 -2.40
CA LYS A 133 -22.55 -15.82 -2.71
C LYS A 133 -21.75 -14.55 -2.97
N MET A 134 -20.63 -14.37 -2.27
CA MET A 134 -19.71 -13.27 -2.51
C MET A 134 -19.08 -13.39 -3.90
N HIS A 135 -18.61 -14.59 -4.29
CA HIS A 135 -18.13 -14.87 -5.64
C HIS A 135 -19.20 -14.58 -6.70
N ASP A 136 -20.41 -15.12 -6.53
CA ASP A 136 -21.52 -14.89 -7.45
C ASP A 136 -21.80 -13.39 -7.63
N ALA A 137 -21.81 -12.61 -6.53
CA ALA A 137 -22.07 -11.18 -6.55
C ALA A 137 -20.95 -10.39 -7.24
N ILE A 138 -19.67 -10.72 -6.95
CA ILE A 138 -18.52 -10.06 -7.55
C ILE A 138 -18.46 -10.32 -9.06
N TYR A 139 -18.62 -11.58 -9.49
CA TYR A 139 -18.63 -11.95 -10.90
C TYR A 139 -19.88 -11.46 -11.64
N GLY A 140 -21.01 -11.40 -10.93
CA GLY A 140 -22.27 -10.89 -11.45
C GLY A 140 -22.38 -9.36 -11.48
N ASN A 141 -21.34 -8.63 -11.07
CA ASN A 141 -21.34 -7.17 -10.96
C ASN A 141 -22.47 -6.63 -10.07
N ASP A 142 -22.73 -7.30 -8.94
CA ASP A 142 -23.78 -6.93 -7.98
C ASP A 142 -23.19 -6.33 -6.70
N ALA A 143 -22.84 -5.04 -6.74
CA ALA A 143 -22.29 -4.30 -5.59
C ALA A 143 -23.27 -4.28 -4.40
N VAL A 144 -24.56 -4.21 -4.67
CA VAL A 144 -25.59 -4.17 -3.61
C VAL A 144 -25.60 -5.49 -2.84
N LEU A 145 -25.50 -6.63 -3.54
CA LEU A 145 -25.45 -7.92 -2.85
C LEU A 145 -24.12 -8.08 -2.07
N VAL A 146 -22.99 -7.64 -2.62
CA VAL A 146 -21.71 -7.64 -1.91
C VAL A 146 -21.85 -6.86 -0.60
N GLU A 147 -22.40 -5.65 -0.65
CA GLU A 147 -22.59 -4.80 0.52
C GLU A 147 -23.51 -5.46 1.55
N ARG A 148 -24.66 -5.98 1.12
CA ARG A 148 -25.62 -6.68 1.98
C ARG A 148 -25.00 -7.87 2.71
N LEU A 149 -24.14 -8.65 2.03
CA LEU A 149 -23.43 -9.79 2.63
C LEU A 149 -22.41 -9.32 3.67
N LEU A 150 -21.64 -8.27 3.38
CA LEU A 150 -20.65 -7.71 4.33
C LEU A 150 -21.33 -7.10 5.56
N PHE A 151 -22.43 -6.36 5.37
CA PHE A 151 -23.22 -5.83 6.48
C PHE A 151 -23.90 -6.95 7.29
N GLY A 152 -24.30 -8.04 6.64
CA GLY A 152 -24.83 -9.23 7.32
C GLY A 152 -23.79 -9.89 8.20
N LEU A 153 -22.55 -10.04 7.73
CA LEU A 153 -21.44 -10.54 8.55
C LEU A 153 -21.13 -9.60 9.73
N TYR A 154 -21.03 -8.30 9.48
CA TYR A 154 -20.82 -7.31 10.51
C TYR A 154 -21.92 -7.35 11.58
N GLY A 155 -23.19 -7.42 11.17
CA GLY A 155 -24.35 -7.48 12.08
C GLY A 155 -24.44 -8.75 12.89
N THR A 156 -23.81 -9.85 12.47
CA THR A 156 -23.69 -11.07 13.32
C THR A 156 -22.60 -10.98 14.38
N GLY A 157 -21.83 -9.88 14.42
CA GLY A 157 -20.68 -9.73 15.29
C GLY A 157 -19.46 -10.54 14.81
N ALA A 158 -19.39 -10.88 13.51
CA ALA A 158 -18.20 -11.47 12.94
C ALA A 158 -17.00 -10.53 13.17
N ASP A 159 -15.86 -11.12 13.55
CA ASP A 159 -14.65 -10.32 13.66
C ASP A 159 -14.24 -9.79 12.26
N TYR A 160 -13.48 -8.71 12.24
CA TYR A 160 -13.07 -8.08 10.99
C TYR A 160 -12.21 -9.00 10.12
N ARG A 161 -11.47 -9.95 10.70
CA ARG A 161 -10.67 -10.93 9.96
C ARG A 161 -11.55 -11.84 9.11
N THR A 162 -12.69 -12.25 9.65
CA THR A 162 -13.67 -13.03 8.88
C THR A 162 -14.17 -12.23 7.68
N MET A 163 -14.49 -10.95 7.86
CA MET A 163 -14.91 -10.09 6.76
C MET A 163 -13.78 -9.91 5.72
N GLN A 164 -12.55 -9.64 6.16
CA GLN A 164 -11.39 -9.50 5.29
C GLN A 164 -11.16 -10.77 4.46
N VAL A 165 -11.21 -11.96 5.10
CA VAL A 165 -11.03 -13.23 4.38
C VAL A 165 -12.09 -13.39 3.29
N ARG A 166 -13.36 -13.05 3.55
CA ARG A 166 -14.44 -13.13 2.55
C ARG A 166 -14.22 -12.15 1.39
N ILE A 167 -13.72 -10.95 1.66
CA ILE A 167 -13.37 -9.99 0.62
C ILE A 167 -12.18 -10.54 -0.21
N TYR A 168 -11.10 -10.95 0.45
CA TYR A 168 -9.89 -11.44 -0.24
C TYR A 168 -10.14 -12.70 -1.06
N ASP A 169 -10.92 -13.65 -0.54
CA ASP A 169 -11.37 -14.83 -1.27
C ASP A 169 -12.16 -14.43 -2.51
N GLY A 170 -13.16 -13.57 -2.34
CA GLY A 170 -14.06 -13.13 -3.42
C GLY A 170 -13.33 -12.50 -4.61
N ILE A 171 -12.26 -11.74 -4.36
CA ILE A 171 -11.48 -11.07 -5.42
C ILE A 171 -10.17 -11.79 -5.77
N SER A 172 -9.87 -12.94 -5.16
CA SER A 172 -8.55 -13.57 -5.25
C SER A 172 -8.16 -14.03 -6.65
N THR A 173 -9.14 -14.37 -7.47
CA THR A 173 -8.98 -14.82 -8.86
C THR A 173 -9.59 -13.86 -9.88
N THR A 174 -9.89 -12.62 -9.47
CA THR A 174 -10.31 -11.53 -10.38
C THR A 174 -9.17 -10.52 -10.53
N PHE A 175 -9.16 -9.82 -11.65
CA PHE A 175 -8.22 -8.71 -11.84
C PHE A 175 -8.82 -7.63 -12.74
N GLN A 176 -8.92 -6.44 -12.20
CA GLN A 176 -9.40 -5.26 -12.91
C GLN A 176 -8.71 -4.00 -12.35
N ASN A 177 -8.78 -2.92 -13.10
CA ASN A 177 -8.33 -1.59 -12.67
C ASN A 177 -6.96 -1.65 -11.99
N ALA A 178 -5.98 -2.30 -12.62
CA ALA A 178 -4.61 -2.46 -12.12
C ALA A 178 -4.48 -3.04 -10.69
N GLY A 179 -5.48 -3.79 -10.23
CA GLY A 179 -5.51 -4.43 -8.92
C GLY A 179 -6.07 -3.57 -7.79
N HIS A 180 -6.65 -2.41 -8.09
CA HIS A 180 -7.24 -1.50 -7.10
C HIS A 180 -8.21 -2.16 -6.12
N PRO A 181 -9.11 -3.12 -6.50
CA PRO A 181 -10.00 -3.74 -5.53
C PRO A 181 -9.29 -4.28 -4.28
N LEU A 182 -8.17 -4.97 -4.47
CA LEU A 182 -7.37 -5.47 -3.34
C LEU A 182 -6.62 -4.35 -2.61
N ILE A 183 -6.05 -3.40 -3.37
CA ILE A 183 -5.34 -2.26 -2.78
C ILE A 183 -6.30 -1.48 -1.88
N PHE A 184 -7.52 -1.21 -2.32
CA PHE A 184 -8.56 -0.54 -1.53
C PHE A 184 -8.94 -1.37 -0.29
N ALA A 185 -9.20 -2.67 -0.45
CA ALA A 185 -9.56 -3.52 0.67
C ALA A 185 -8.48 -3.52 1.78
N VAL A 186 -7.21 -3.67 1.41
CA VAL A 186 -6.10 -3.70 2.37
C VAL A 186 -5.85 -2.31 2.97
N ARG A 187 -5.78 -1.27 2.15
CA ARG A 187 -5.43 0.08 2.62
C ARG A 187 -6.56 0.76 3.38
N GLY A 188 -7.82 0.52 2.99
CA GLY A 188 -8.99 0.97 3.74
C GLY A 188 -9.03 0.36 5.15
N THR A 189 -8.74 -0.93 5.27
CA THR A 189 -8.63 -1.60 6.58
C THR A 189 -7.49 -1.04 7.42
N GLN A 190 -6.31 -0.82 6.84
CA GLN A 190 -5.18 -0.20 7.54
C GLN A 190 -5.49 1.22 8.03
N LEU A 191 -6.26 2.00 7.26
CA LEU A 191 -6.69 3.32 7.70
C LEU A 191 -7.69 3.21 8.86
N LEU A 192 -8.62 2.24 8.79
CA LEU A 192 -9.55 1.94 9.88
C LEU A 192 -8.81 1.54 11.18
N ASP A 193 -7.66 0.86 11.09
CA ASP A 193 -6.80 0.52 12.23
C ASP A 193 -6.18 1.74 12.93
N THR A 194 -6.26 2.93 12.35
CA THR A 194 -5.78 4.17 12.98
C THR A 194 -6.78 4.76 13.96
N VAL A 195 -8.02 4.31 13.90
CA VAL A 195 -9.16 4.74 14.72
C VAL A 195 -9.81 3.53 15.41
N GLU A 196 -10.77 3.78 16.28
CA GLU A 196 -11.56 2.68 16.86
C GLU A 196 -12.48 2.10 15.79
N TRP A 197 -12.53 0.77 15.69
CA TRP A 197 -13.29 0.09 14.64
C TRP A 197 -14.79 0.30 14.80
N GLU A 198 -15.33 -0.17 15.85
CA GLU A 198 -16.74 -0.13 16.25
C GLU A 198 -17.72 0.37 15.17
N ASP A 199 -18.29 1.53 15.38
CA ASP A 199 -19.30 2.16 14.51
C ASP A 199 -18.72 2.75 13.19
N ARG A 200 -17.39 2.69 12.97
CA ARG A 200 -16.73 3.20 11.76
C ARG A 200 -16.56 2.16 10.67
N VAL A 201 -16.72 0.87 11.00
CA VAL A 201 -16.65 -0.23 10.02
C VAL A 201 -17.62 -0.02 8.86
N PRO A 202 -18.89 0.35 9.08
CA PRO A 202 -19.84 0.60 8.00
C PRO A 202 -19.34 1.60 6.95
N ASN A 203 -18.66 2.67 7.35
CA ASN A 203 -18.17 3.71 6.43
C ASN A 203 -17.17 3.12 5.43
N ILE A 204 -16.24 2.32 5.90
CA ILE A 204 -15.22 1.67 5.03
C ILE A 204 -15.84 0.54 4.20
N LEU A 205 -16.79 -0.23 4.74
CA LEU A 205 -17.46 -1.27 3.98
C LEU A 205 -18.30 -0.65 2.84
N HIS A 206 -19.06 0.41 3.13
CA HIS A 206 -19.85 1.12 2.14
C HIS A 206 -18.98 1.70 1.01
N TRP A 207 -17.89 2.38 1.38
CA TRP A 207 -16.91 2.91 0.43
C TRP A 207 -16.27 1.83 -0.44
N LEU A 208 -15.92 0.67 0.14
CA LEU A 208 -15.21 -0.39 -0.55
C LEU A 208 -16.08 -1.16 -1.54
N THR A 209 -17.35 -1.41 -1.19
CA THR A 209 -18.20 -2.35 -1.92
C THR A 209 -18.42 -2.02 -3.40
N PRO A 210 -18.54 -0.78 -3.86
CA PRO A 210 -18.67 -0.46 -5.28
C PRO A 210 -17.43 -0.83 -6.11
N HIS A 211 -16.27 -0.99 -5.47
CA HIS A 211 -14.99 -1.26 -6.14
C HIS A 211 -14.69 -2.77 -6.28
N LEU A 212 -15.42 -3.64 -5.56
CA LEU A 212 -15.14 -5.08 -5.54
C LEU A 212 -15.69 -5.83 -6.76
N PRO A 213 -16.92 -5.56 -7.25
CA PRO A 213 -17.49 -6.26 -8.37
C PRO A 213 -16.69 -6.08 -9.66
N LEU A 214 -16.74 -7.10 -10.50
CA LEU A 214 -16.01 -7.12 -11.76
C LEU A 214 -16.72 -6.22 -12.80
N HIS A 215 -16.00 -5.19 -13.25
CA HIS A 215 -16.47 -4.26 -14.27
C HIS A 215 -15.68 -4.43 -15.57
N GLY A 216 -16.27 -5.04 -16.60
CA GLY A 216 -15.64 -5.17 -17.90
C GLY A 216 -14.83 -6.46 -18.10
N GLU A 217 -13.95 -6.43 -19.11
CA GLU A 217 -13.16 -7.60 -19.51
C GLU A 217 -11.86 -7.68 -18.70
N GLU A 218 -11.53 -8.88 -18.27
CA GLU A 218 -10.28 -9.16 -17.58
C GLU A 218 -9.15 -9.48 -18.58
N PRO A 219 -7.88 -9.21 -18.22
CA PRO A 219 -6.75 -9.64 -19.02
C PRO A 219 -6.72 -11.16 -19.23
N ALA A 220 -6.32 -11.60 -20.42
CA ALA A 220 -6.33 -13.03 -20.80
C ALA A 220 -5.53 -13.94 -19.83
N TRP A 221 -4.48 -13.41 -19.22
CA TRP A 221 -3.66 -14.16 -18.25
C TRP A 221 -4.43 -14.56 -16.98
N VAL A 222 -5.51 -13.87 -16.61
CA VAL A 222 -6.36 -14.21 -15.46
C VAL A 222 -7.00 -15.58 -15.65
N ASN A 223 -7.47 -15.87 -16.86
CA ASN A 223 -8.03 -17.21 -17.17
C ASN A 223 -6.98 -18.33 -17.04
N SER A 224 -5.71 -18.04 -17.34
CA SER A 224 -4.62 -19.01 -17.13
C SER A 224 -4.41 -19.31 -15.64
N VAL A 225 -4.51 -18.29 -14.77
CA VAL A 225 -4.46 -18.48 -13.31
C VAL A 225 -5.62 -19.35 -12.83
N ARG A 226 -6.85 -19.05 -13.25
CA ARG A 226 -8.05 -19.84 -12.86
C ARG A 226 -7.93 -21.29 -13.32
N THR A 227 -7.52 -21.52 -14.57
CA THR A 227 -7.33 -22.85 -15.11
C THR A 227 -6.27 -23.63 -14.35
N PHE A 228 -5.15 -22.98 -13.99
CA PHE A 228 -4.09 -23.60 -13.20
C PHE A 228 -4.59 -24.02 -11.81
N LEU A 229 -5.32 -23.15 -11.13
CA LEU A 229 -5.84 -23.39 -9.77
C LEU A 229 -6.99 -24.41 -9.75
N ALA A 230 -7.75 -24.55 -10.85
CA ALA A 230 -8.82 -25.52 -10.98
C ALA A 230 -8.31 -26.96 -11.24
N ASP A 231 -7.05 -27.13 -11.58
CA ASP A 231 -6.46 -28.46 -11.81
C ASP A 231 -6.29 -29.19 -10.47
N PRO A 232 -6.91 -30.38 -10.27
CA PRO A 232 -6.76 -31.16 -9.04
C PRO A 232 -5.31 -31.51 -8.69
N GLY A 233 -4.39 -31.52 -9.67
CA GLY A 233 -2.95 -31.74 -9.47
C GLY A 233 -2.27 -30.58 -8.72
N HIS A 234 -2.89 -29.44 -8.63
CA HIS A 234 -2.35 -28.23 -8.00
C HIS A 234 -2.99 -27.91 -6.64
N SER A 235 -3.39 -28.93 -5.86
CA SER A 235 -4.04 -28.73 -4.56
C SER A 235 -3.15 -27.98 -3.56
N LEU A 236 -3.69 -26.90 -2.99
CA LEU A 236 -3.04 -26.09 -1.96
C LEU A 236 -3.32 -26.63 -0.52
N ALA A 237 -4.16 -27.64 -0.38
CA ALA A 237 -4.61 -28.16 0.93
C ALA A 237 -3.45 -28.65 1.82
N SER A 238 -2.34 -29.08 1.23
CA SER A 238 -1.16 -29.54 1.98
C SER A 238 -0.41 -28.43 2.73
N LEU A 239 -0.70 -27.14 2.46
CA LEU A 239 -0.09 -26.03 3.19
C LEU A 239 -0.59 -25.91 4.63
N ARG A 240 -1.76 -26.43 4.96
CA ARG A 240 -2.30 -26.42 6.34
C ARG A 240 -1.37 -27.03 7.38
N THR A 241 -0.48 -27.92 6.98
CA THR A 241 0.41 -28.66 7.87
C THR A 241 1.85 -28.15 7.92
N ARG A 242 2.22 -27.12 7.14
CA ARG A 242 3.64 -26.71 6.94
C ARG A 242 4.03 -25.39 7.58
N LEU A 243 3.19 -24.77 8.38
CA LEU A 243 3.41 -23.41 8.89
C LEU A 243 4.54 -23.25 9.94
N ALA A 244 5.21 -24.35 10.35
CA ALA A 244 6.10 -24.32 11.51
C ALA A 244 7.55 -23.86 11.20
N ASP A 245 8.05 -24.04 9.97
CA ASP A 245 9.46 -23.73 9.63
C ASP A 245 9.62 -23.44 8.12
N PRO A 246 9.29 -22.21 7.67
CA PRO A 246 9.30 -21.86 6.26
C PRO A 246 10.74 -21.74 5.72
N LYS A 247 10.96 -22.28 4.50
CA LYS A 247 12.21 -22.17 3.75
C LYS A 247 12.12 -21.05 2.74
N GLU A 248 12.29 -19.83 3.18
CA GLU A 248 12.04 -18.63 2.37
C GLU A 248 12.94 -18.55 1.12
N GLU A 249 14.17 -19.08 1.18
CA GLU A 249 15.08 -19.14 0.03
C GLU A 249 14.51 -19.91 -1.16
N SER A 250 13.53 -20.79 -0.94
CA SER A 250 12.83 -21.52 -2.00
C SER A 250 11.95 -20.63 -2.88
N ALA A 251 11.66 -19.40 -2.46
CA ALA A 251 10.96 -18.41 -3.27
C ALA A 251 11.88 -17.67 -4.26
N LEU A 252 13.20 -17.65 -4.05
CA LEU A 252 14.14 -16.89 -4.90
C LEU A 252 14.11 -17.26 -6.39
N PRO A 253 13.97 -18.55 -6.79
CA PRO A 253 13.87 -18.90 -8.21
C PRO A 253 12.69 -18.24 -8.92
N LEU A 254 11.60 -17.94 -8.19
CA LEU A 254 10.43 -17.26 -8.73
C LEU A 254 10.78 -15.85 -9.25
N HIS A 255 11.67 -15.11 -8.58
CA HIS A 255 12.10 -13.80 -9.04
C HIS A 255 12.62 -13.80 -10.49
N ARG A 256 13.48 -14.77 -10.84
CA ARG A 256 14.00 -14.91 -12.21
C ARG A 256 12.90 -15.24 -13.20
N LEU A 257 11.92 -16.04 -12.79
CA LEU A 257 10.80 -16.41 -13.64
C LEU A 257 9.91 -15.20 -13.92
N LEU A 258 9.58 -14.41 -12.89
CA LEU A 258 8.78 -13.19 -12.99
C LEU A 258 9.42 -12.14 -13.91
N THR A 259 10.75 -12.07 -13.90
CA THR A 259 11.52 -11.13 -14.72
C THR A 259 11.90 -11.67 -16.10
N SER A 260 11.42 -12.85 -16.49
CA SER A 260 11.64 -13.50 -17.78
C SER A 260 10.44 -13.36 -18.73
N ASN A 261 10.56 -13.99 -19.91
CA ASN A 261 9.45 -14.10 -20.87
C ASN A 261 8.53 -15.32 -20.60
N ALA A 262 8.50 -15.84 -19.36
CA ALA A 262 7.63 -16.94 -18.99
C ALA A 262 6.15 -16.61 -19.24
N ASP A 263 5.33 -17.60 -19.58
CA ASP A 263 3.89 -17.43 -19.65
C ASP A 263 3.23 -17.51 -18.26
N ALA A 264 1.95 -17.15 -18.17
CA ALA A 264 1.22 -17.13 -16.89
C ALA A 264 1.15 -18.53 -16.24
N THR A 265 1.06 -19.61 -17.02
CA THR A 265 1.03 -20.98 -16.49
C THR A 265 2.38 -21.36 -15.88
N GLN A 266 3.49 -21.01 -16.53
CA GLN A 266 4.83 -21.22 -16.00
C GLN A 266 5.05 -20.42 -14.70
N VAL A 267 4.55 -19.19 -14.65
CA VAL A 267 4.61 -18.35 -13.45
C VAL A 267 3.81 -18.97 -12.31
N CYS A 268 2.58 -19.44 -12.57
CA CYS A 268 1.77 -20.15 -11.58
C CYS A 268 2.47 -21.41 -11.07
N GLN A 269 3.09 -22.17 -11.96
CA GLN A 269 3.90 -23.33 -11.57
C GLN A 269 5.06 -22.93 -10.65
N GLY A 270 5.72 -21.81 -10.93
CA GLY A 270 6.79 -21.28 -10.06
C GLY A 270 6.31 -20.92 -8.66
N VAL A 271 5.13 -20.28 -8.54
CA VAL A 271 4.50 -19.98 -7.24
C VAL A 271 4.17 -21.28 -6.50
N TYR A 272 3.53 -22.23 -7.20
CA TYR A 272 3.19 -23.55 -6.64
C TYR A 272 4.43 -24.29 -6.14
N ASP A 273 5.48 -24.33 -6.94
CA ASP A 273 6.73 -25.00 -6.59
C ASP A 273 7.40 -24.35 -5.37
N ALA A 274 7.43 -23.03 -5.28
CA ALA A 274 7.96 -22.32 -4.12
C ALA A 274 7.20 -22.67 -2.84
N LEU A 275 5.86 -22.64 -2.89
CA LEU A 275 5.00 -22.90 -1.74
C LEU A 275 5.00 -24.41 -1.37
N ILE A 276 4.68 -25.29 -2.32
CA ILE A 276 4.36 -26.69 -2.03
C ILE A 276 5.60 -27.56 -2.01
N LYS A 277 6.48 -27.45 -3.02
CA LYS A 277 7.71 -28.24 -3.10
C LYS A 277 8.85 -27.65 -2.29
N GLY A 278 8.99 -26.33 -2.35
CA GLY A 278 10.05 -25.59 -1.66
C GLY A 278 9.78 -25.37 -0.18
N GLY A 279 8.53 -25.19 0.20
CA GLY A 279 8.14 -24.91 1.58
C GLY A 279 8.34 -23.44 2.00
N ALA A 280 8.40 -22.50 1.05
CA ALA A 280 8.38 -21.07 1.35
C ALA A 280 7.03 -20.68 1.97
N SER A 281 7.01 -19.65 2.81
CA SER A 281 5.77 -19.07 3.31
C SER A 281 5.07 -18.25 2.22
N ALA A 282 3.75 -18.07 2.35
CA ALA A 282 2.98 -17.18 1.51
C ALA A 282 3.53 -15.74 1.57
N ARG A 283 3.95 -15.30 2.76
CA ARG A 283 4.57 -13.99 2.98
C ARG A 283 5.91 -13.86 2.25
N GLY A 284 6.80 -14.88 2.33
CA GLY A 284 8.08 -14.86 1.64
C GLY A 284 7.93 -14.85 0.12
N VAL A 285 6.97 -15.63 -0.41
CA VAL A 285 6.61 -15.59 -1.84
C VAL A 285 6.11 -14.18 -2.22
N GLY A 286 5.22 -13.58 -1.41
CA GLY A 286 4.74 -12.21 -1.62
C GLY A 286 5.87 -11.19 -1.66
N SER A 287 6.86 -11.28 -0.73
CA SER A 287 8.02 -10.39 -0.73
C SER A 287 8.86 -10.49 -2.01
N VAL A 288 9.05 -11.72 -2.53
CA VAL A 288 9.79 -11.92 -3.78
C VAL A 288 9.02 -11.37 -4.99
N ILE A 289 7.69 -11.49 -5.00
CA ILE A 289 6.85 -10.88 -6.04
C ILE A 289 6.94 -9.36 -5.99
N ALA A 290 6.88 -8.76 -4.79
CA ALA A 290 7.03 -7.32 -4.62
C ALA A 290 8.41 -6.79 -5.08
N LEU A 291 9.47 -7.56 -4.85
CA LEU A 291 10.79 -7.23 -5.36
C LEU A 291 10.82 -7.23 -6.90
N ALA A 292 10.23 -8.24 -7.55
CA ALA A 292 10.13 -8.28 -9.01
C ALA A 292 9.31 -7.12 -9.59
N ALA A 293 8.32 -6.63 -8.82
CA ALA A 293 7.56 -5.44 -9.17
C ALA A 293 8.43 -4.16 -9.10
N ALA A 294 9.25 -4.02 -8.05
CA ALA A 294 10.22 -2.92 -7.95
C ALA A 294 11.22 -2.94 -9.12
N ASP A 295 11.81 -4.10 -9.44
CA ASP A 295 12.67 -4.27 -10.60
C ASP A 295 11.98 -3.91 -11.93
N THR A 296 10.67 -4.15 -12.03
CA THR A 296 9.89 -3.77 -13.21
C THR A 296 9.76 -2.25 -13.32
N MET A 297 9.56 -1.55 -12.20
CA MET A 297 9.57 -0.09 -12.16
C MET A 297 10.93 0.51 -12.55
N GLU A 298 12.03 -0.17 -12.23
CA GLU A 298 13.38 0.29 -12.60
C GLU A 298 13.61 0.34 -14.11
N LEU A 299 12.89 -0.45 -14.89
CA LEU A 299 12.99 -0.45 -16.35
C LEU A 299 12.39 0.80 -16.99
N VAL A 300 11.50 1.49 -16.29
CA VAL A 300 10.79 2.63 -16.84
C VAL A 300 11.70 3.87 -16.88
N SER A 301 11.62 4.63 -17.96
CA SER A 301 12.35 5.89 -18.10
C SER A 301 11.88 6.93 -17.09
N ASP A 302 12.80 7.72 -16.53
CA ASP A 302 12.49 8.86 -15.65
C ASP A 302 11.65 9.94 -16.36
N ALA A 303 11.70 10.00 -17.68
CA ALA A 303 10.93 10.93 -18.50
C ALA A 303 9.48 10.50 -18.72
N ASP A 304 9.14 9.21 -18.47
CA ASP A 304 7.79 8.68 -18.66
C ASP A 304 7.10 8.45 -17.31
N ARG A 305 6.55 9.52 -16.77
CA ARG A 305 5.86 9.48 -15.48
C ARG A 305 4.62 8.57 -15.49
N ASP A 306 3.88 8.55 -16.59
CA ASP A 306 2.67 7.74 -16.69
C ASP A 306 3.01 6.24 -16.71
N ALA A 307 4.04 5.85 -17.44
CA ALA A 307 4.55 4.47 -17.41
C ALA A 307 5.10 4.11 -16.03
N PHE A 308 5.76 5.04 -15.33
CA PHE A 308 6.25 4.82 -13.97
C PHE A 308 5.09 4.58 -12.99
N VAL A 309 4.02 5.36 -13.07
CA VAL A 309 2.81 5.18 -12.25
C VAL A 309 2.11 3.85 -12.61
N ARG A 310 1.99 3.50 -13.89
CA ARG A 310 1.46 2.18 -14.30
C ARG A 310 2.27 1.03 -13.71
N ALA A 311 3.60 1.11 -13.78
CA ALA A 311 4.49 0.11 -13.17
C ALA A 311 4.35 0.07 -11.63
N ALA A 312 4.10 1.22 -11.01
CA ALA A 312 3.91 1.31 -9.56
C ALA A 312 2.71 0.52 -9.06
N HIS A 313 1.64 0.37 -9.85
CA HIS A 313 0.52 -0.50 -9.47
C HIS A 313 0.95 -1.96 -9.26
N GLY A 314 1.98 -2.42 -9.96
CA GLY A 314 2.59 -3.73 -9.68
C GLY A 314 3.12 -3.82 -8.26
N LEU A 315 3.88 -2.81 -7.81
CA LEU A 315 4.40 -2.76 -6.44
C LEU A 315 3.27 -2.59 -5.41
N LEU A 316 2.32 -1.69 -5.65
CA LEU A 316 1.21 -1.43 -4.72
C LEU A 316 0.33 -2.67 -4.54
N PHE A 317 0.03 -3.38 -5.63
CA PHE A 317 -0.75 -4.62 -5.59
C PHE A 317 0.01 -5.76 -4.89
N SER A 318 1.27 -5.99 -5.23
CA SER A 318 2.06 -7.06 -4.61
C SER A 318 2.35 -6.79 -3.13
N ALA A 319 2.56 -5.54 -2.74
CA ALA A 319 2.66 -5.14 -1.35
C ALA A 319 1.34 -5.38 -0.58
N ALA A 320 0.20 -5.07 -1.19
CA ALA A 320 -1.10 -5.39 -0.61
C ALA A 320 -1.27 -6.92 -0.43
N VAL A 321 -0.91 -7.73 -1.45
CA VAL A 321 -0.94 -9.20 -1.34
C VAL A 321 -0.06 -9.70 -0.21
N ARG A 322 1.18 -9.21 -0.06
CA ARG A 322 2.05 -9.62 1.06
C ARG A 322 1.46 -9.24 2.41
N LEU A 323 0.81 -8.07 2.52
CA LEU A 323 0.15 -7.63 3.75
C LEU A 323 -1.00 -8.55 4.13
N VAL A 324 -1.81 -9.02 3.18
CA VAL A 324 -2.84 -10.03 3.44
C VAL A 324 -2.24 -11.21 4.20
N PHE A 325 -1.08 -11.73 3.77
CA PHE A 325 -0.43 -12.89 4.43
C PHE A 325 0.38 -12.52 5.69
N THR A 326 0.44 -11.26 6.05
CA THR A 326 0.96 -10.82 7.35
C THR A 326 -0.15 -10.83 8.40
N GLU A 327 -1.37 -10.47 8.00
CA GLU A 327 -2.52 -10.29 8.86
C GLU A 327 -3.42 -11.55 8.89
N VAL A 328 -3.59 -12.20 7.74
CA VAL A 328 -4.49 -13.33 7.53
C VAL A 328 -3.71 -14.52 7.00
N GLN A 329 -3.73 -15.64 7.73
CA GLN A 329 -3.11 -16.89 7.31
C GLN A 329 -4.17 -17.89 6.83
N ASP A 330 -4.99 -17.49 5.86
CA ASP A 330 -6.05 -18.32 5.32
C ASP A 330 -5.72 -18.85 3.92
N LEU A 331 -6.07 -20.11 3.67
CA LEU A 331 -5.85 -20.76 2.37
C LEU A 331 -6.74 -20.16 1.27
N GLU A 332 -7.89 -19.63 1.63
CA GLU A 332 -8.84 -19.03 0.68
C GLU A 332 -8.24 -17.77 0.01
N ALA A 333 -7.30 -17.08 0.68
CA ALA A 333 -6.58 -15.94 0.10
C ALA A 333 -5.36 -16.34 -0.78
N LEU A 334 -4.90 -17.60 -0.75
CA LEU A 334 -3.69 -18.03 -1.48
C LEU A 334 -3.72 -17.76 -2.99
N PRO A 335 -4.86 -17.83 -3.69
CA PRO A 335 -4.93 -17.49 -5.11
C PRO A 335 -4.39 -16.09 -5.44
N LEU A 336 -4.43 -15.13 -4.48
CA LEU A 336 -3.86 -13.79 -4.65
C LEU A 336 -2.37 -13.81 -5.03
N LEU A 337 -1.58 -14.78 -4.53
CA LEU A 337 -0.16 -14.90 -4.90
C LEU A 337 0.02 -15.25 -6.37
N PHE A 338 -0.83 -16.11 -6.90
CA PHE A 338 -0.80 -16.52 -8.31
C PHE A 338 -1.23 -15.38 -9.22
N THR A 339 -2.31 -14.67 -8.84
CA THR A 339 -2.79 -13.48 -9.53
C THR A 339 -1.74 -12.38 -9.54
N SER A 340 -1.08 -12.13 -8.40
CA SER A 340 -0.03 -11.11 -8.29
C SER A 340 1.18 -11.46 -9.14
N ALA A 341 1.66 -12.70 -9.07
CA ALA A 341 2.81 -13.15 -9.85
C ALA A 341 2.54 -13.05 -11.37
N ALA A 342 1.38 -13.50 -11.81
CA ALA A 342 0.97 -13.40 -13.21
C ALA A 342 0.85 -11.95 -13.68
N PHE A 343 0.29 -11.07 -12.84
CA PHE A 343 0.22 -9.63 -13.13
C PHE A 343 1.59 -8.99 -13.31
N ILE A 344 2.53 -9.21 -12.37
CA ILE A 344 3.88 -8.63 -12.47
C ILE A 344 4.59 -9.07 -13.74
N ASN A 345 4.50 -10.36 -14.08
CA ASN A 345 5.09 -10.87 -15.32
C ASN A 345 4.42 -10.27 -16.57
N ALA A 346 3.09 -10.15 -16.59
CA ALA A 346 2.36 -9.55 -17.70
C ALA A 346 2.69 -8.06 -17.86
N LEU A 347 2.71 -7.30 -16.76
CA LEU A 347 3.06 -5.88 -16.73
C LEU A 347 4.47 -5.64 -17.27
N ARG A 348 5.44 -6.47 -16.86
CA ARG A 348 6.81 -6.38 -17.35
C ARG A 348 6.91 -6.59 -18.86
N LYS A 349 6.17 -7.55 -19.40
CA LYS A 349 6.11 -7.82 -20.86
C LYS A 349 5.49 -6.64 -21.61
N GLU A 350 4.37 -6.13 -21.11
CA GLU A 350 3.70 -4.98 -21.70
C GLU A 350 4.63 -3.77 -21.79
N LEU A 351 5.33 -3.45 -20.71
CA LEU A 351 6.30 -2.36 -20.68
C LEU A 351 7.49 -2.60 -21.64
N GLY A 352 7.93 -3.85 -21.78
CA GLY A 352 8.96 -4.24 -22.74
C GLY A 352 8.52 -4.08 -24.19
N GLU A 353 7.31 -4.48 -24.54
CA GLU A 353 6.72 -4.35 -25.88
C GLU A 353 6.49 -2.90 -26.28
N GLN A 354 6.22 -2.01 -25.33
CA GLN A 354 6.10 -0.57 -25.55
C GLN A 354 7.45 0.13 -25.83
N GLY A 355 8.56 -0.62 -25.91
CA GLY A 355 9.88 -0.09 -26.20
C GLY A 355 10.48 0.75 -25.08
N ILE A 356 9.99 0.57 -23.86
CA ILE A 356 10.58 1.15 -22.65
C ILE A 356 11.92 0.46 -22.44
N THR A 357 12.99 1.11 -22.88
CA THR A 357 14.35 0.59 -22.76
C THR A 357 14.74 0.58 -21.29
N ALA A 358 15.34 -0.54 -20.86
CA ALA A 358 16.01 -0.61 -19.56
C ALA A 358 16.95 0.60 -19.45
N GLN A 359 16.75 1.43 -18.42
CA GLN A 359 17.74 2.44 -18.10
C GLN A 359 19.06 1.72 -17.82
N THR A 360 20.11 2.13 -18.50
CA THR A 360 21.45 1.86 -18.00
C THR A 360 21.48 2.46 -16.60
N GLN A 361 21.59 1.58 -15.57
CA GLN A 361 21.75 2.05 -14.19
C GLN A 361 22.70 3.24 -14.21
N PRO A 362 22.36 4.37 -13.56
CA PRO A 362 23.29 5.47 -13.49
C PRO A 362 24.61 4.89 -13.00
N THR A 363 25.59 4.88 -13.88
CA THR A 363 26.94 4.39 -13.58
C THR A 363 27.31 5.07 -12.29
N ALA A 364 27.57 4.32 -11.22
CA ALA A 364 27.79 4.84 -9.89
C ALA A 364 28.66 6.07 -10.01
N ALA A 365 28.04 7.24 -9.78
CA ALA A 365 28.74 8.51 -9.98
C ALA A 365 30.00 8.39 -9.13
N ARG A 366 31.16 8.45 -9.79
CA ARG A 366 32.46 8.43 -9.11
C ARG A 366 32.40 9.49 -8.05
N SER A 367 32.37 9.02 -6.79
CA SER A 367 32.61 9.83 -5.60
C SER A 367 32.35 11.33 -5.76
N ALA A 368 31.11 11.75 -5.81
CA ALA A 368 30.78 13.04 -5.26
C ALA A 368 31.30 12.96 -3.81
N THR A 369 32.16 13.85 -3.42
CA THR A 369 32.72 13.97 -2.07
C THR A 369 31.58 13.76 -1.09
N LEU A 370 31.54 12.57 -0.46
CA LEU A 370 30.49 12.21 0.50
C LEU A 370 30.59 13.17 1.68
N GLY A 371 29.91 14.31 1.59
CA GLY A 371 29.60 15.12 2.76
C GLY A 371 28.80 14.27 3.74
N GLY A 372 28.89 14.53 5.02
CA GLY A 372 28.05 13.86 6.01
C GLY A 372 28.73 12.85 6.91
N GLY A 373 29.99 12.52 6.70
CA GLY A 373 30.75 11.70 7.65
C GLY A 373 30.18 10.30 7.93
N LEU A 374 30.41 9.79 9.15
CA LEU A 374 29.96 8.47 9.60
C LEU A 374 28.74 8.56 10.54
N ILE A 375 28.27 9.76 10.84
CA ILE A 375 27.20 10.02 11.82
C ILE A 375 25.83 9.93 11.14
N ALA A 376 24.92 9.13 11.69
CA ALA A 376 23.59 8.90 11.14
C ALA A 376 22.83 10.21 10.85
N SER A 377 22.77 11.14 11.80
CA SER A 377 22.06 12.42 11.63
C SER A 377 22.63 13.28 10.50
N ALA A 378 23.96 13.29 10.32
CA ALA A 378 24.59 14.03 9.23
C ALA A 378 24.29 13.41 7.86
N LEU A 379 24.22 12.08 7.76
CA LEU A 379 23.82 11.39 6.53
C LEU A 379 22.35 11.66 6.19
N LEU A 380 21.46 11.63 7.19
CA LEU A 380 20.03 11.95 6.98
C LEU A 380 19.84 13.41 6.55
N ALA A 381 20.59 14.36 7.13
CA ALA A 381 20.55 15.76 6.72
C ALA A 381 21.07 15.93 5.28
N THR A 382 22.14 15.23 4.90
CA THR A 382 22.65 15.22 3.53
C THR A 382 21.62 14.64 2.56
N LEU A 383 21.00 13.52 2.91
CA LEU A 383 19.92 12.92 2.12
C LEU A 383 18.75 13.88 1.93
N SER A 384 18.28 14.52 3.01
CA SER A 384 17.20 15.50 2.94
C SER A 384 17.54 16.64 1.96
N GLN A 385 18.76 17.18 2.03
CA GLN A 385 19.21 18.22 1.10
C GLN A 385 19.27 17.72 -0.34
N GLN A 386 19.79 16.52 -0.59
CA GLN A 386 19.85 15.93 -1.94
C GLN A 386 18.45 15.71 -2.53
N LEU A 387 17.51 15.23 -1.73
CA LEU A 387 16.12 15.08 -2.13
C LEU A 387 15.45 16.43 -2.42
N GLN A 388 15.78 17.48 -1.66
CA GLN A 388 15.28 18.84 -1.92
C GLN A 388 15.77 19.39 -3.26
N VAL A 389 17.02 19.11 -3.65
CA VAL A 389 17.57 19.56 -4.94
C VAL A 389 17.39 18.54 -6.06
N GLN A 390 16.62 17.48 -5.81
CA GLN A 390 16.29 16.43 -6.79
C GLN A 390 17.54 15.69 -7.34
N ASP A 391 18.57 15.51 -6.51
CA ASP A 391 19.77 14.74 -6.84
C ASP A 391 19.55 13.24 -6.55
N LEU A 392 19.06 12.50 -7.54
CA LEU A 392 18.84 11.05 -7.42
C LEU A 392 20.14 10.29 -7.16
N ALA A 393 21.22 10.61 -7.89
CA ALA A 393 22.49 9.88 -7.78
C ALA A 393 23.13 10.06 -6.40
N GLY A 394 23.14 11.29 -5.87
CA GLY A 394 23.58 11.61 -4.53
C GLY A 394 22.73 10.91 -3.47
N SER A 395 21.41 10.98 -3.61
CA SER A 395 20.46 10.32 -2.67
C SER A 395 20.69 8.81 -2.61
N LEU A 396 20.85 8.12 -3.75
CA LEU A 396 21.17 6.70 -3.80
C LEU A 396 22.51 6.37 -3.13
N ALA A 397 23.55 7.18 -3.38
CA ALA A 397 24.86 6.97 -2.76
C ALA A 397 24.80 7.15 -1.23
N THR A 398 24.08 8.16 -0.76
CA THR A 398 23.92 8.46 0.68
C THR A 398 23.09 7.37 1.38
N THR A 399 21.98 6.90 0.78
CA THR A 399 21.14 5.83 1.36
C THR A 399 21.89 4.51 1.45
N ARG A 400 22.63 4.12 0.40
CA ARG A 400 23.47 2.91 0.43
C ARG A 400 24.53 2.98 1.50
N ARG A 401 25.20 4.14 1.65
CA ARG A 401 26.18 4.33 2.71
C ARG A 401 25.55 4.26 4.10
N TYR A 402 24.40 4.91 4.29
CA TYR A 402 23.66 4.87 5.56
C TYR A 402 23.35 3.44 5.95
N PHE A 403 22.90 2.65 5.01
CA PHE A 403 22.55 1.25 5.19
C PHE A 403 23.78 0.38 5.48
N GLN A 404 24.88 0.55 4.72
CA GLN A 404 26.14 -0.18 4.94
C GLN A 404 26.76 0.06 6.31
N LEU A 405 26.51 1.21 6.93
CA LEU A 405 26.96 1.54 8.28
C LEU A 405 26.06 0.95 9.37
N GLY A 406 24.99 0.25 9.02
CA GLY A 406 24.09 -0.41 9.96
C GLY A 406 23.21 0.56 10.77
N HIS A 407 22.96 1.76 10.27
CA HIS A 407 22.09 2.73 10.93
C HIS A 407 20.61 2.32 10.86
N ASP A 408 19.78 2.98 11.67
CA ASP A 408 18.35 2.66 11.78
C ASP A 408 17.60 2.85 10.46
N LYS A 409 17.10 1.75 9.91
CA LYS A 409 16.31 1.71 8.65
C LYS A 409 15.06 2.61 8.74
N ARG A 410 14.41 2.69 9.90
CA ARG A 410 13.19 3.49 10.09
C ARG A 410 13.46 4.99 9.96
N ALA A 411 14.58 5.48 10.49
CA ALA A 411 14.96 6.88 10.36
C ALA A 411 15.26 7.25 8.89
N LEU A 412 15.85 6.34 8.12
CA LEU A 412 16.04 6.53 6.68
C LEU A 412 14.69 6.69 5.96
N TRP A 413 13.77 5.75 6.18
CA TRP A 413 12.45 5.78 5.55
C TRP A 413 11.59 6.96 6.02
N ALA A 414 11.74 7.38 7.27
CA ALA A 414 11.12 8.60 7.78
C ALA A 414 11.61 9.84 7.02
N THR A 415 12.92 9.93 6.73
CA THR A 415 13.48 11.04 5.94
C THR A 415 12.95 11.05 4.51
N ILE A 416 12.85 9.87 3.87
CA ILE A 416 12.26 9.75 2.52
C ILE A 416 10.77 10.10 2.55
N GLY A 417 10.04 9.68 3.60
CA GLY A 417 8.62 10.00 3.80
C GLY A 417 8.37 11.51 3.97
N LEU A 418 9.23 12.23 4.71
CA LEU A 418 9.14 13.70 4.79
C LEU A 418 9.42 14.38 3.44
N ALA A 419 10.32 13.84 2.64
CA ALA A 419 10.54 14.34 1.30
C ALA A 419 9.34 14.04 0.36
N ALA A 420 8.69 12.88 0.52
CA ALA A 420 7.46 12.55 -0.20
C ALA A 420 6.30 13.48 0.18
N ALA A 421 6.25 13.96 1.43
CA ALA A 421 5.27 14.96 1.87
C ALA A 421 5.33 16.27 1.08
N GLN A 422 6.45 16.56 0.43
CA GLN A 422 6.60 17.75 -0.42
C GLN A 422 6.12 17.55 -1.86
N ALA A 423 5.72 16.34 -2.25
CA ALA A 423 5.12 16.09 -3.54
C ALA A 423 3.69 16.67 -3.63
N ASP A 424 3.20 16.93 -4.83
CA ASP A 424 1.83 17.37 -5.07
C ASP A 424 0.91 16.14 -5.20
N ALA A 425 0.39 15.66 -4.06
CA ALA A 425 -0.46 14.48 -4.01
C ALA A 425 -1.79 14.65 -4.77
N ALA A 426 -2.28 15.87 -4.94
CA ALA A 426 -3.45 16.11 -5.78
C ALA A 426 -3.14 15.94 -7.26
N ALA A 427 -1.90 16.25 -7.68
CA ALA A 427 -1.49 16.15 -9.08
C ALA A 427 -1.19 14.70 -9.53
N ASP A 428 -0.78 13.81 -8.60
CA ASP A 428 -0.43 12.42 -8.90
C ASP A 428 -1.33 11.39 -8.19
N GLN A 429 -2.49 11.80 -7.71
CA GLN A 429 -3.42 10.96 -6.95
C GLN A 429 -2.76 10.24 -5.77
N GLY A 430 -1.77 10.89 -5.17
CA GLY A 430 -1.01 10.36 -4.04
C GLY A 430 -0.06 9.22 -4.35
N HIS A 431 0.20 8.90 -5.62
CA HIS A 431 1.08 7.78 -5.99
C HIS A 431 2.48 7.90 -5.39
N THR A 432 3.05 9.12 -5.30
CA THR A 432 4.35 9.31 -4.65
C THR A 432 4.33 8.85 -3.20
N LEU A 433 3.33 9.23 -2.41
CA LEU A 433 3.17 8.78 -1.02
C LEU A 433 2.98 7.26 -0.93
N GLN A 434 2.10 6.72 -1.77
CA GLN A 434 1.79 5.30 -1.81
C GLN A 434 3.02 4.44 -2.18
N ILE A 435 3.81 4.85 -3.18
CA ILE A 435 5.04 4.15 -3.60
C ILE A 435 6.05 4.15 -2.45
N VAL A 436 6.29 5.31 -1.83
CA VAL A 436 7.25 5.41 -0.70
C VAL A 436 6.78 4.57 0.49
N HIS A 437 5.49 4.60 0.80
CA HIS A 437 4.93 3.80 1.88
C HIS A 437 5.06 2.30 1.60
N ALA A 438 4.61 1.83 0.44
CA ALA A 438 4.67 0.42 0.06
C ALA A 438 6.12 -0.10 -0.03
N ALA A 439 7.01 0.64 -0.70
CA ALA A 439 8.42 0.27 -0.82
C ALA A 439 9.10 0.17 0.56
N GLY A 440 8.77 1.10 1.47
CA GLY A 440 9.31 1.07 2.84
C GLY A 440 8.78 -0.09 3.67
N GLU A 441 7.47 -0.41 3.56
CA GLU A 441 6.90 -1.59 4.20
C GLU A 441 7.58 -2.88 3.72
N GLU A 442 7.79 -3.02 2.39
CA GLU A 442 8.45 -4.19 1.81
C GLU A 442 9.91 -4.30 2.25
N PHE A 443 10.64 -3.18 2.21
CA PHE A 443 12.04 -3.12 2.66
C PHE A 443 12.18 -3.52 4.13
N MET A 444 11.32 -3.00 5.01
CA MET A 444 11.38 -3.29 6.44
C MET A 444 10.88 -4.70 6.77
N ALA A 445 9.95 -5.23 5.98
CA ALA A 445 9.37 -6.55 6.18
C ALA A 445 10.16 -7.67 5.49
N TRP A 446 11.26 -7.35 4.77
CA TRP A 446 12.06 -8.33 4.05
C TRP A 446 12.50 -9.47 4.98
N PRO A 447 12.28 -10.73 4.61
CA PRO A 447 12.63 -11.87 5.45
C PRO A 447 14.14 -11.93 5.73
N ALA A 448 14.51 -12.02 7.00
CA ALA A 448 15.93 -12.06 7.42
C ALA A 448 16.71 -13.28 6.89
N THR A 449 16.00 -14.33 6.46
CA THR A 449 16.54 -15.54 5.84
C THR A 449 16.84 -15.39 4.35
N LEU A 450 16.31 -14.33 3.71
CA LEU A 450 16.61 -13.99 2.32
C LEU A 450 17.84 -13.07 2.23
N PRO A 451 18.68 -13.22 1.19
CA PRO A 451 19.83 -12.34 1.02
C PRO A 451 19.39 -10.89 0.76
N ASP A 452 20.09 -9.95 1.39
CA ASP A 452 19.83 -8.51 1.28
C ASP A 452 20.29 -7.91 -0.07
N THR A 453 20.84 -8.70 -0.97
CA THR A 453 21.56 -8.23 -2.17
C THR A 453 20.69 -7.45 -3.16
N ASN A 454 19.37 -7.63 -3.14
CA ASN A 454 18.47 -7.04 -4.13
C ASN A 454 17.44 -6.05 -3.54
N ILE A 455 17.36 -5.90 -2.22
CA ILE A 455 16.36 -5.01 -1.59
C ILE A 455 16.58 -3.51 -1.89
N ASP A 456 17.72 -3.17 -2.45
CA ASP A 456 18.01 -1.81 -2.96
C ASP A 456 16.98 -1.34 -4.00
N GLY A 457 16.31 -2.26 -4.72
CA GLY A 457 15.23 -1.92 -5.65
C GLY A 457 14.11 -1.11 -5.01
N PHE A 458 13.71 -1.47 -3.79
CA PHE A 458 12.70 -0.70 -3.04
C PHE A 458 13.16 0.73 -2.72
N LEU A 459 14.45 0.92 -2.38
CA LEU A 459 15.02 2.25 -2.16
C LEU A 459 15.06 3.07 -3.45
N GLN A 460 15.47 2.45 -4.56
CA GLN A 460 15.56 3.13 -5.85
C GLN A 460 14.21 3.64 -6.32
N VAL A 461 13.16 2.81 -6.28
CA VAL A 461 11.83 3.24 -6.73
C VAL A 461 11.23 4.31 -5.82
N ALA A 462 11.45 4.25 -4.51
CA ALA A 462 11.01 5.29 -3.57
C ALA A 462 11.72 6.63 -3.83
N LEU A 463 13.04 6.62 -3.99
CA LEU A 463 13.82 7.83 -4.27
C LEU A 463 13.44 8.43 -5.63
N ARG A 464 13.25 7.60 -6.66
CA ARG A 464 12.76 8.05 -7.98
C ARG A 464 11.36 8.67 -7.87
N ALA A 465 10.46 8.06 -7.12
CA ALA A 465 9.12 8.61 -6.91
C ALA A 465 9.18 10.02 -6.33
N VAL A 466 10.04 10.25 -5.33
CA VAL A 466 10.20 11.55 -4.67
C VAL A 466 10.93 12.57 -5.55
N VAL A 467 12.04 12.17 -6.19
CA VAL A 467 12.88 13.07 -6.97
C VAL A 467 12.17 13.61 -8.20
N PHE A 468 11.35 12.78 -8.86
CA PHE A 468 10.62 13.17 -10.07
C PHE A 468 9.17 13.61 -9.82
N ALA A 469 8.75 13.71 -8.56
CA ALA A 469 7.44 14.25 -8.21
C ALA A 469 7.36 15.77 -8.48
N LYS A 470 6.18 16.19 -8.93
CA LYS A 470 5.85 17.63 -8.90
C LYS A 470 5.77 18.07 -7.44
N ARG A 471 6.33 19.23 -7.12
CA ARG A 471 6.34 19.74 -5.75
C ARG A 471 5.12 20.57 -5.42
N ASN A 472 4.69 20.46 -4.17
CA ASN A 472 3.68 21.32 -3.55
C ASN A 472 4.38 22.43 -2.76
N GLU A 473 4.30 23.66 -3.28
CA GLU A 473 4.96 24.82 -2.67
C GLU A 473 4.44 25.14 -1.26
N LEU A 474 3.17 24.83 -0.99
CA LEU A 474 2.56 25.05 0.33
C LEU A 474 3.26 24.24 1.42
N VAL A 475 3.51 22.96 1.13
CA VAL A 475 4.10 22.03 2.10
C VAL A 475 5.63 22.19 2.17
N ALA A 476 6.27 22.55 1.06
CA ALA A 476 7.71 22.79 1.02
C ALA A 476 8.17 23.93 1.96
N GLY A 477 7.26 24.78 2.40
CA GLY A 477 7.52 25.87 3.34
C GLY A 477 7.26 25.53 4.82
N LEU A 478 6.77 24.32 5.14
CA LEU A 478 6.49 23.84 6.50
C LEU A 478 7.70 23.15 7.11
#